data_619162d7ec0b8a5832965ea71f12157a
#
_entry.id   619162d7ec0b8a5832965ea71f12157a
#
_cell.length_a   1.000
_cell.length_b   1.000
_cell.length_c   1.000
_cell.angle_alpha   90.00
_cell.angle_beta   90.00
_cell.angle_gamma   90.00
#
_symmetry.space_group_name_H-M   'P 1'
#
loop_
_entity.id
_entity.type
_entity.pdbx_description
1 polymer ?
#
loop_
_entity_poly.entity_id
_entity_poly.type
_entity_poly.pdbx_seq_one_letter_code
_entity_poly.pdbx_strand_id
1 'polypeptide(L)'
;MITEPDRSRILEIPLCGPRVLQRLESIGIYRLRDLRGRDPWELMHEINLQAGRPIWRAPLAVQALQNLVDAAEQTHTCTNAD
;
A
#
# COMPACT_ATOMS: atom_id res chain seq x y z
N MET A 1 6.59 11.25 4.43
CA MET A 1 7.51 10.39 3.70
C MET A 1 7.60 9.03 4.37
N ILE A 2 7.48 7.96 3.58
CA ILE A 2 7.60 6.61 4.13
C ILE A 2 9.05 6.33 4.46
N THR A 3 9.31 5.94 5.71
CA THR A 3 10.67 5.70 6.20
C THR A 3 10.93 4.20 6.38
N GLU A 4 12.19 3.86 6.63
CA GLU A 4 12.58 2.48 6.96
C GLU A 4 12.03 2.09 8.33
N PRO A 5 11.71 0.83 8.57
CA PRO A 5 11.86 -0.31 7.66
C PRO A 5 10.70 -0.49 6.65
N ASP A 6 9.66 0.31 6.77
CA ASP A 6 8.45 0.15 5.95
C ASP A 6 8.75 0.31 4.46
N ARG A 7 9.60 1.26 4.12
CA ARG A 7 9.96 1.51 2.74
C ARG A 7 10.54 0.26 2.08
N SER A 8 11.51 -0.36 2.73
CA SER A 8 12.14 -1.57 2.20
C SER A 8 11.15 -2.72 2.09
N ARG A 9 10.28 -2.86 3.07
CA ARG A 9 9.26 -3.92 3.04
C ARG A 9 8.31 -3.75 1.87
N ILE A 10 7.87 -2.52 1.62
CA ILE A 10 6.95 -2.24 0.51
C ILE A 10 7.63 -2.52 -0.82
N LEU A 11 8.89 -2.13 -0.97
CA LEU A 11 9.62 -2.33 -2.23
C LEU A 11 9.87 -3.80 -2.55
N GLU A 12 9.84 -4.67 -1.55
CA GLU A 12 9.97 -6.11 -1.76
C GLU A 12 8.67 -6.78 -2.19
N ILE A 13 7.55 -6.10 -2.04
CA ILE A 13 6.25 -6.67 -2.37
C ILE A 13 6.07 -6.66 -3.89
N PRO A 14 5.59 -7.78 -4.49
CA PRO A 14 5.34 -7.83 -5.93
C PRO A 14 4.42 -6.69 -6.38
N LEU A 15 4.73 -6.12 -7.54
CA LEU A 15 4.00 -5.03 -8.18
C LEU A 15 4.12 -3.69 -7.45
N CYS A 16 4.92 -3.61 -6.40
CA CYS A 16 5.09 -2.39 -5.61
C CYS A 16 6.49 -1.83 -5.81
N GLY A 17 6.59 -0.72 -6.53
CA GLY A 17 7.84 -0.03 -6.77
C GLY A 17 7.86 1.35 -6.13
N PRO A 18 8.87 2.17 -6.45
CA PRO A 18 8.99 3.52 -5.87
C PRO A 18 7.77 4.40 -6.11
N ARG A 19 7.09 4.23 -7.24
CA ARG A 19 5.88 5.01 -7.53
C ARG A 19 4.75 4.70 -6.56
N VAL A 20 4.68 3.45 -6.11
CA VAL A 20 3.64 3.06 -5.15
C VAL A 20 3.84 3.78 -3.84
N LEU A 21 5.10 3.96 -3.41
CA LEU A 21 5.40 4.72 -2.21
C LEU A 21 4.85 6.14 -2.30
N GLN A 22 5.07 6.80 -3.44
CA GLN A 22 4.56 8.15 -3.66
C GLN A 22 3.05 8.19 -3.63
N ARG A 23 2.40 7.19 -4.23
CA ARG A 23 0.94 7.11 -4.26
C ARG A 23 0.36 6.94 -2.87
N LEU A 24 0.96 6.10 -2.06
CA LEU A 24 0.51 5.91 -0.68
C LEU A 24 0.69 7.19 0.14
N GLU A 25 1.81 7.85 -0.03
CA GLU A 25 2.07 9.12 0.66
C GLU A 25 1.03 10.17 0.30
N SER A 26 0.56 10.17 -0.95
CA SER A 26 -0.42 11.15 -1.40
C SER A 26 -1.76 11.06 -0.69
N ILE A 27 -2.06 9.90 -0.11
CA ILE A 27 -3.30 9.70 0.65
C ILE A 27 -3.05 9.57 2.15
N GLY A 28 -1.85 9.99 2.61
CA GLY A 28 -1.53 10.04 4.02
C GLY A 28 -1.11 8.73 4.64
N ILE A 29 -0.73 7.75 3.84
CA ILE A 29 -0.26 6.48 4.36
C ILE A 29 1.27 6.49 4.36
N TYR A 30 1.83 6.41 5.56
CA TYR A 30 3.28 6.48 5.77
C TYR A 30 3.86 5.22 6.40
N ARG A 31 3.00 4.28 6.81
CA ARG A 31 3.43 3.04 7.45
C ARG A 31 2.65 1.87 6.87
N LEU A 32 3.34 0.74 6.72
CA LEU A 32 2.70 -0.46 6.20
C LEU A 32 1.50 -0.88 7.06
N ARG A 33 1.61 -0.75 8.37
CA ARG A 33 0.54 -1.12 9.29
C ARG A 33 -0.74 -0.30 9.09
N ASP A 34 -0.64 0.88 8.49
CA ASP A 34 -1.81 1.70 8.21
C ASP A 34 -2.71 1.09 7.14
N LEU A 35 -2.21 0.08 6.44
CA LEU A 35 -2.96 -0.61 5.40
C LEU A 35 -3.77 -1.78 5.91
N ARG A 36 -3.60 -2.17 7.17
CA ARG A 36 -4.36 -3.30 7.73
C ARG A 36 -5.86 -3.00 7.73
N GLY A 37 -6.62 -3.96 7.22
CA GLY A 37 -8.06 -3.82 7.17
C GLY A 37 -8.58 -2.87 6.11
N ARG A 38 -7.71 -2.33 5.25
CA ARG A 38 -8.13 -1.40 4.20
C ARG A 38 -8.54 -2.18 2.95
N ASP A 39 -9.52 -1.62 2.24
CA ASP A 39 -10.02 -2.21 1.01
C ASP A 39 -9.15 -1.73 -0.16
N PRO A 40 -8.55 -2.66 -0.95
CA PRO A 40 -7.73 -2.26 -2.09
C PRO A 40 -8.45 -1.36 -3.10
N TRP A 41 -9.73 -1.61 -3.34
CA TRP A 41 -10.52 -0.78 -4.27
C TRP A 41 -10.67 0.65 -3.74
N GLU A 42 -10.93 0.80 -2.45
CA GLU A 42 -11.03 2.11 -1.83
C GLU A 42 -9.71 2.85 -1.88
N LEU A 43 -8.61 2.14 -1.61
CA LEU A 43 -7.28 2.74 -1.67
C LEU A 43 -6.96 3.25 -3.07
N MET A 44 -7.27 2.43 -4.09
CA MET A 44 -7.07 2.84 -5.48
C MET A 44 -7.89 4.09 -5.79
N HIS A 45 -9.15 4.09 -5.36
CA HIS A 45 -10.04 5.21 -5.61
C HIS A 45 -9.51 6.50 -4.95
N GLU A 46 -9.07 6.41 -3.70
CA GLU A 46 -8.51 7.56 -3.00
C GLU A 46 -7.27 8.11 -3.70
N ILE A 47 -6.38 7.22 -4.16
CA ILE A 47 -5.18 7.63 -4.87
C ILE A 47 -5.53 8.37 -6.16
N ASN A 48 -6.50 7.84 -6.91
CA ASN A 48 -6.92 8.46 -8.16
C ASN A 48 -7.62 9.79 -7.93
N LEU A 49 -8.42 9.89 -6.86
CA LEU A 49 -9.05 11.17 -6.50
C LEU A 49 -8.00 12.22 -6.15
N GLN A 50 -6.99 11.83 -5.40
CA GLN A 50 -5.94 12.77 -5.00
C GLN A 50 -5.15 13.26 -6.21
N ALA A 51 -4.94 12.39 -7.19
CA ALA A 51 -4.24 12.74 -8.42
C ALA A 51 -5.10 13.57 -9.37
N GLY A 52 -6.42 13.57 -9.17
CA GLY A 52 -7.34 14.27 -10.06
C GLY A 52 -7.64 13.54 -11.35
N ARG A 53 -7.20 12.30 -11.49
CA ARG A 53 -7.43 11.48 -12.68
C ARG A 53 -7.08 10.03 -12.37
N PRO A 54 -7.55 9.07 -13.20
CA PRO A 54 -7.30 7.64 -12.95
C PRO A 54 -5.88 7.24 -13.38
N ILE A 55 -4.91 7.56 -12.51
CA ILE A 55 -3.50 7.25 -12.77
C ILE A 55 -3.15 5.78 -12.52
N TRP A 56 -3.99 5.07 -11.78
CA TRP A 56 -3.75 3.67 -11.42
C TRP A 56 -5.05 2.90 -11.53
N ARG A 57 -5.05 1.87 -12.33
CA ARG A 57 -6.28 1.15 -12.68
C ARG A 57 -6.21 -0.34 -12.34
N ALA A 58 -7.39 -0.90 -12.03
CA ALA A 58 -7.55 -2.35 -11.91
C ALA A 58 -7.28 -2.99 -13.29
N PRO A 59 -6.84 -4.26 -13.32
CA PRO A 59 -6.65 -5.12 -12.14
C PRO A 59 -5.30 -4.93 -11.44
N LEU A 60 -4.31 -4.34 -12.10
CA LEU A 60 -2.96 -4.24 -11.54
C LEU A 60 -2.90 -3.42 -10.25
N ALA A 61 -3.62 -2.29 -10.21
CA ALA A 61 -3.63 -1.45 -9.04
C ALA A 61 -4.22 -2.18 -7.84
N VAL A 62 -5.33 -2.86 -8.05
CA VAL A 62 -6.00 -3.61 -6.99
C VAL A 62 -5.12 -4.76 -6.53
N GLN A 63 -4.47 -5.45 -7.46
CA GLN A 63 -3.58 -6.55 -7.09
C GLN A 63 -2.39 -6.06 -6.26
N ALA A 64 -1.79 -4.95 -6.66
CA ALA A 64 -0.67 -4.38 -5.91
C ALA A 64 -1.12 -3.97 -4.51
N LEU A 65 -2.27 -3.33 -4.40
CA LEU A 65 -2.80 -2.90 -3.11
C LEU A 65 -3.22 -4.10 -2.24
N GLN A 66 -3.74 -5.16 -2.86
CA GLN A 66 -4.06 -6.38 -2.13
C GLN A 66 -2.79 -7.01 -1.57
N ASN A 67 -1.71 -7.02 -2.35
CA ASN A 67 -0.42 -7.52 -1.87
C ASN A 67 0.07 -6.71 -0.67
N LEU A 68 -0.12 -5.40 -0.72
CA LEU A 68 0.26 -4.51 0.38
C LEU A 68 -0.56 -4.77 1.65
N VAL A 69 -1.88 -4.91 1.50
CA VAL A 69 -2.76 -5.18 2.64
C VAL A 69 -2.43 -6.54 3.24
N ASP A 70 -2.20 -7.54 2.41
CA ASP A 70 -1.81 -8.87 2.88
C ASP A 70 -0.50 -8.82 3.66
N ALA A 71 0.48 -8.08 3.16
CA ALA A 71 1.76 -7.93 3.85
C ALA A 71 1.60 -7.22 5.19
N ALA A 72 0.73 -6.21 5.24
CA ALA A 72 0.45 -5.49 6.48
C ALA A 72 -0.18 -6.41 7.52
N GLU A 73 -1.07 -7.28 7.11
CA GLU A 73 -1.70 -8.24 8.00
C GLU A 73 -0.76 -9.34 8.45
N GLN A 74 0.11 -9.80 7.55
CA GLN A 74 1.13 -10.79 7.89
C GLN A 74 2.11 -10.24 8.92
N THR A 75 2.52 -8.99 8.76
CA THR A 75 3.42 -8.36 9.72
C THR A 75 2.79 -8.33 11.10
N HIS A 76 1.50 -8.03 11.19
CA HIS A 76 0.77 -8.05 12.44
C HIS A 76 0.73 -9.47 13.04
N THR A 77 0.46 -10.46 12.20
CA THR A 77 0.41 -11.85 12.62
C THR A 77 1.74 -12.32 13.17
N CYS A 78 2.82 -11.98 12.50
CA CYS A 78 4.16 -12.34 12.97
C CYS A 78 4.45 -11.74 14.34
N THR A 79 4.07 -10.50 14.55
CA THR A 79 4.24 -9.83 15.83
C THR A 79 3.48 -10.55 16.93
N ASN A 80 2.27 -11.00 16.64
CA ASN A 80 1.46 -11.72 17.61
C ASN A 80 2.02 -13.09 17.95
N ALA A 81 2.67 -13.73 17.00
CA ALA A 81 3.26 -15.04 17.21
C ALA A 81 4.43 -15.00 18.18
N ASP A 82 5.07 -13.88 18.23
CA ASP A 82 6.22 -13.67 19.11
C ASP A 82 5.77 -13.43 20.55
#